data_957c41ffbb5253fa70f81d09cb3a4b20
#
_entry.id   957c41ffbb5253fa70f81d09cb3a4b20
#
_cell.length_a   1.000
_cell.length_b   1.000
_cell.length_c   1.000
_cell.angle_alpha   90.00
_cell.angle_beta   90.00
_cell.angle_gamma   90.00
#
_symmetry.space_group_name_H-M   'P 1'
#
loop_
_entity.id
_entity.type
_entity.pdbx_description
1 polymer ?
#
loop_
_entity_poly.entity_id
_entity_poly.type
_entity_poly.pdbx_seq_one_letter_code
_entity_poly.pdbx_strand_id
1 'polypeptide(L)'
;MVIVLGIDPGTASTGYGVVLATGSRLAALDGGVISTDKREPLERRLARIHARVTDLIKEHEPAAVAIEDLFFGQNARTAFSVGQARGAVMLSAGLTGVPCFS
;
A
#
# COMPACT_ATOMS: atom_id res chain seq x y z
N MET A 1 -12.39 17.18 -6.22
CA MET A 1 -12.43 16.18 -5.15
C MET A 1 -11.68 14.94 -5.60
N VAL A 2 -10.65 14.57 -4.87
CA VAL A 2 -9.75 13.46 -5.26
C VAL A 2 -9.54 12.54 -4.07
N ILE A 3 -9.70 11.23 -4.30
CA ILE A 3 -9.40 10.21 -3.29
C ILE A 3 -8.04 9.60 -3.62
N VAL A 4 -7.15 9.54 -2.65
CA VAL A 4 -5.83 8.93 -2.76
C VAL A 4 -5.67 7.84 -1.69
N LEU A 5 -5.21 6.67 -2.13
CA LEU A 5 -4.83 5.58 -1.22
C LEU A 5 -3.33 5.65 -0.99
N GLY A 6 -2.93 6.02 0.23
CA GLY A 6 -1.52 6.06 0.63
C GLY A 6 -1.10 4.75 1.27
N ILE A 7 0.06 4.23 0.90
CA ILE A 7 0.56 2.95 1.39
C ILE A 7 1.98 3.11 1.90
N ASP A 8 2.24 2.58 3.09
CA ASP A 8 3.57 2.41 3.66
C ASP A 8 3.89 0.91 3.66
N PRO A 9 4.63 0.40 2.66
CA PRO A 9 4.77 -1.04 2.46
C PRO A 9 5.75 -1.70 3.44
N GLY A 10 5.37 -2.86 3.93
CA GLY A 10 6.22 -3.74 4.73
C GLY A 10 5.69 -5.16 4.66
N THR A 11 6.55 -6.16 4.77
CA THR A 11 6.11 -7.56 4.70
C THR A 11 5.43 -8.02 5.98
N ALA A 12 5.85 -7.53 7.13
CA ALA A 12 5.22 -7.85 8.41
C ALA A 12 3.95 -7.02 8.62
N SER A 13 4.00 -5.74 8.29
CA SER A 13 2.84 -4.86 8.36
C SER A 13 2.94 -3.79 7.28
N THR A 14 1.84 -3.58 6.59
CA THR A 14 1.69 -2.54 5.58
C THR A 14 0.65 -1.55 6.07
N GLY A 15 1.07 -0.32 6.31
CA GLY A 15 0.17 0.75 6.72
C GLY A 15 -0.55 1.35 5.53
N TYR A 16 -1.80 1.79 5.72
CA TYR A 16 -2.53 2.49 4.67
C TYR A 16 -3.40 3.60 5.23
N GLY A 17 -3.65 4.58 4.39
CA GLY A 17 -4.61 5.64 4.66
C GLY A 17 -5.34 6.01 3.38
N VAL A 18 -6.63 6.26 3.49
CA VAL A 18 -7.45 6.75 2.38
C VAL A 18 -7.82 8.18 2.68
N VAL A 19 -7.44 9.09 1.79
CA VAL A 19 -7.58 10.52 2.00
C VAL A 19 -8.41 11.14 0.88
N LEU A 20 -9.36 11.99 1.27
CA LEU A 20 -10.13 12.81 0.35
C LEU A 20 -9.52 14.22 0.34
N ALA A 21 -9.06 14.66 -0.82
CA ALA A 21 -8.55 16.01 -1.03
C ALA A 21 -9.58 16.86 -1.74
N THR A 22 -9.95 18.00 -1.15
CA THR A 22 -10.89 18.96 -1.72
C THR A 22 -10.29 20.36 -1.59
N GLY A 23 -9.75 20.89 -2.68
CA GLY A 23 -9.00 22.14 -2.63
C GLY A 23 -7.79 22.00 -1.74
N SER A 24 -7.69 22.81 -0.69
CA SER A 24 -6.60 22.73 0.30
C SER A 24 -6.96 21.86 1.52
N ARG A 25 -8.12 21.23 1.53
CA ARG A 25 -8.60 20.42 2.65
C ARG A 25 -8.31 18.96 2.41
N LEU A 26 -7.89 18.27 3.48
CA LEU A 26 -7.68 16.82 3.48
C LEU A 26 -8.57 16.20 4.56
N ALA A 27 -9.28 15.16 4.20
CA ALA A 27 -10.10 14.40 5.14
C ALA A 27 -9.73 12.93 5.09
N ALA A 28 -9.50 12.32 6.25
CA ALA A 28 -9.24 10.90 6.34
C ALA A 28 -10.57 10.14 6.23
N LEU A 29 -10.65 9.24 5.25
CA LEU A 29 -11.83 8.40 5.04
C LEU A 29 -11.66 7.02 5.69
N ASP A 30 -10.44 6.52 5.73
CA ASP A 30 -10.13 5.17 6.22
C ASP A 30 -8.64 5.11 6.55
N GLY A 31 -8.25 4.12 7.31
CA GLY A 31 -6.85 3.88 7.62
C GLY A 31 -6.71 2.63 8.45
N GLY A 32 -5.52 2.04 8.41
CA GLY A 32 -5.26 0.84 9.16
C GLY A 32 -3.94 0.19 8.80
N VAL A 33 -3.81 -1.06 9.20
CA VAL A 33 -2.61 -1.86 8.99
C VAL A 33 -3.00 -3.22 8.44
N ILE A 34 -2.32 -3.66 7.40
CA ILE A 34 -2.41 -5.02 6.87
C ILE A 34 -1.27 -5.82 7.51
N SER A 35 -1.61 -6.73 8.39
CA SER A 35 -0.65 -7.56 9.11
C SER A 35 -0.53 -8.93 8.46
N THR A 36 0.67 -9.49 8.45
CA THR A 36 0.92 -10.84 7.96
C THR A 36 1.60 -11.66 9.05
N ASP A 37 1.45 -12.98 8.99
CA ASP A 37 2.07 -13.90 9.92
C ASP A 37 3.46 -14.28 9.44
N LYS A 38 4.49 -14.00 10.25
CA LYS A 38 5.89 -14.32 9.93
C LYS A 38 6.14 -15.82 9.73
N ARG A 39 5.26 -16.66 10.25
CA ARG A 39 5.36 -18.13 10.10
C ARG A 39 4.89 -18.61 8.74
N GLU A 40 4.14 -17.77 8.00
CA GLU A 40 3.70 -18.13 6.67
C GLU A 40 4.79 -17.86 5.64
N PRO A 41 4.83 -18.62 4.55
CA PRO A 41 5.77 -18.35 3.46
C PRO A 41 5.56 -16.98 2.86
N LEU A 42 6.64 -16.38 2.36
CA LEU A 42 6.63 -15.03 1.82
C LEU A 42 5.60 -14.83 0.71
N GLU A 43 5.49 -15.81 -0.19
CA GLU A 43 4.53 -15.71 -1.30
C GLU A 43 3.08 -15.59 -0.81
N ARG A 44 2.72 -16.20 0.29
CA ARG A 44 1.39 -16.10 0.87
C ARG A 44 1.19 -14.75 1.57
N ARG A 45 2.24 -14.26 2.21
CA ARG A 45 2.21 -12.95 2.85
C ARG A 45 2.05 -11.84 1.83
N LEU A 46 2.76 -11.92 0.70
CA LEU A 46 2.62 -10.96 -0.39
C LEU A 46 1.24 -11.05 -1.04
N ALA A 47 0.70 -12.25 -1.19
CA ALA A 47 -0.64 -12.45 -1.72
C ALA A 47 -1.70 -11.80 -0.83
N ARG A 48 -1.53 -11.88 0.49
CA ARG A 48 -2.43 -11.23 1.45
C ARG A 48 -2.39 -9.71 1.31
N ILE A 49 -1.20 -9.13 1.20
CA ILE A 49 -1.03 -7.69 1.00
C ILE A 49 -1.72 -7.26 -0.30
N HIS A 50 -1.44 -7.97 -1.38
CA HIS A 50 -2.06 -7.73 -2.70
C HIS A 50 -3.59 -7.78 -2.61
N ALA A 51 -4.15 -8.81 -2.00
CA ALA A 51 -5.59 -8.99 -1.89
C ALA A 51 -6.25 -7.84 -1.12
N ARG A 52 -5.66 -7.45 0.02
CA ARG A 52 -6.21 -6.37 0.84
C ARG A 52 -6.12 -5.02 0.15
N VAL A 53 -5.00 -4.72 -0.51
CA VAL A 53 -4.85 -3.47 -1.26
C VAL A 53 -5.84 -3.43 -2.43
N THR A 54 -6.02 -4.55 -3.12
CA THR A 54 -7.02 -4.66 -4.19
C THR A 54 -8.43 -4.39 -3.66
N ASP A 55 -8.79 -4.93 -2.49
CA ASP A 55 -10.08 -4.67 -1.85
C ASP A 55 -10.26 -3.18 -1.52
N LEU A 56 -9.22 -2.54 -1.00
CA LEU A 56 -9.25 -1.11 -0.69
C LEU A 56 -9.45 -0.26 -1.95
N ILE A 57 -8.79 -0.63 -3.04
CA ILE A 57 -8.95 0.06 -4.32
C ILE A 57 -10.39 -0.08 -4.83
N LYS A 58 -10.96 -1.28 -4.76
CA LYS A 58 -12.34 -1.53 -5.20
C LYS A 58 -13.36 -0.82 -4.32
N GLU A 59 -13.11 -0.77 -3.01
CA GLU A 59 -14.01 -0.13 -2.05
C GLU A 59 -14.03 1.39 -2.20
N HIS A 60 -12.86 2.01 -2.30
CA HIS A 60 -12.72 3.46 -2.26
C HIS A 60 -12.61 4.12 -3.63
N GLU A 61 -12.32 3.36 -4.66
CA GLU A 61 -12.16 3.85 -6.03
C GLU A 61 -11.23 5.06 -6.11
N PRO A 62 -9.99 4.96 -5.59
CA PRO A 62 -9.08 6.11 -5.56
C PRO A 62 -8.64 6.50 -6.96
N ALA A 63 -8.34 7.79 -7.15
CA ALA A 63 -7.77 8.30 -8.39
C ALA A 63 -6.31 7.90 -8.55
N ALA A 64 -5.61 7.60 -7.43
CA ALA A 64 -4.21 7.24 -7.42
C ALA A 64 -3.86 6.44 -6.16
N VAL A 65 -2.82 5.63 -6.26
CA VAL A 65 -2.15 4.99 -5.13
C VAL A 65 -0.80 5.67 -4.96
N ALA A 66 -0.52 6.17 -3.76
CA ALA A 66 0.75 6.77 -3.41
C ALA A 66 1.52 5.85 -2.47
N ILE A 67 2.73 5.48 -2.84
CA ILE A 67 3.57 4.58 -2.04
C ILE A 67 4.71 5.38 -1.43
N GLU A 68 4.89 5.24 -0.12
CA GLU A 68 5.98 5.85 0.59
C GLU A 68 7.28 5.09 0.36
N ASP A 69 8.34 5.81 -0.02
CA ASP A 69 9.66 5.24 -0.32
C ASP A 69 10.70 5.73 0.68
N LEU A 70 10.52 5.38 1.96
CA LEU A 70 11.47 5.77 2.99
C LEU A 70 12.44 4.62 3.28
N PHE A 71 13.67 4.75 2.79
CA PHE A 71 14.71 3.74 2.96
C PHE A 71 15.84 4.20 3.87
N PHE A 72 15.61 5.19 4.71
CA PHE A 72 16.65 5.79 5.55
C PHE A 72 17.08 4.85 6.67
N GLY A 73 18.40 4.63 6.80
CA GLY A 73 18.98 3.86 7.87
C GLY A 73 18.67 2.36 7.84
N GLN A 74 18.13 1.85 6.76
CA GLN A 74 17.79 0.44 6.65
C GLN A 74 18.93 -0.36 6.03
N ASN A 75 19.11 -1.60 6.50
CA ASN A 75 20.06 -2.52 5.88
C ASN A 75 19.49 -3.11 4.59
N ALA A 76 20.34 -3.81 3.81
CA ALA A 76 19.94 -4.38 2.52
C ALA A 76 18.78 -5.38 2.64
N ARG A 77 18.74 -6.17 3.73
CA ARG A 77 17.68 -7.14 3.98
C ARG A 77 16.32 -6.47 4.15
N THR A 78 16.27 -5.40 4.94
CA THR A 78 15.04 -4.64 5.18
C THR A 78 14.58 -3.94 3.91
N ALA A 79 15.51 -3.34 3.16
CA ALA A 79 15.20 -2.69 1.89
C ALA A 79 14.63 -3.68 0.87
N PHE A 80 15.20 -4.89 0.81
CA PHE A 80 14.71 -5.94 -0.08
C PHE A 80 13.27 -6.35 0.29
N SER A 81 13.01 -6.56 1.58
CA SER A 81 11.70 -6.94 2.09
C SER A 81 10.65 -5.87 1.79
N VAL A 82 10.98 -4.59 2.00
CA VAL A 82 10.11 -3.47 1.67
C VAL A 82 9.84 -3.43 0.17
N GLY A 83 10.86 -3.67 -0.65
CA GLY A 83 10.72 -3.72 -2.12
C GLY A 83 9.76 -4.80 -2.58
N GLN A 84 9.77 -5.96 -1.93
CA GLN A 84 8.83 -7.04 -2.24
C GLN A 84 7.38 -6.64 -1.92
N ALA A 85 7.14 -6.08 -0.75
CA ALA A 85 5.82 -5.58 -0.37
C ALA A 85 5.36 -4.45 -1.30
N ARG A 86 6.28 -3.55 -1.66
CA ARG A 86 6.02 -2.47 -2.61
C ARG A 86 5.57 -3.02 -3.97
N GLY A 87 6.24 -4.08 -4.45
CA GLY A 87 5.87 -4.74 -5.70
C GLY A 87 4.46 -5.30 -5.66
N ALA A 88 4.05 -5.92 -4.56
CA ALA A 88 2.70 -6.44 -4.39
C ALA A 88 1.65 -5.32 -4.46
N VAL A 89 1.94 -4.17 -3.84
CA VAL A 89 1.06 -2.99 -3.87
C VAL A 89 0.96 -2.43 -5.29
N MET A 90 2.10 -2.29 -5.98
CA MET A 90 2.14 -1.81 -7.36
C MET A 90 1.35 -2.71 -8.30
N LEU A 91 1.44 -4.02 -8.08
CA LEU A 91 0.69 -4.98 -8.88
C LEU A 91 -0.82 -4.79 -8.71
N SER A 92 -1.28 -4.55 -7.48
CA SER A 92 -2.69 -4.27 -7.22
C SER A 92 -3.18 -3.04 -8.00
N ALA A 93 -2.38 -1.97 -7.99
CA ALA A 93 -2.70 -0.76 -8.75
C ALA A 93 -2.71 -1.04 -10.25
N GLY A 94 -1.69 -1.74 -10.76
CA GLY A 94 -1.58 -2.06 -12.18
C GLY A 94 -2.73 -2.91 -12.70
N LEU A 95 -3.12 -3.93 -11.94
CA LEU A 95 -4.22 -4.83 -12.34
C LEU A 95 -5.59 -4.16 -12.29
N THR A 96 -5.76 -3.16 -11.45
CA THR A 96 -7.01 -2.40 -11.34
C THR A 96 -7.02 -1.15 -12.21
N GLY A 97 -5.92 -0.84 -12.88
CA GLY A 97 -5.84 0.33 -13.76
C GLY A 97 -5.71 1.66 -13.04
N VAL A 98 -5.29 1.65 -11.78
CA VAL A 98 -5.12 2.88 -10.98
C VAL A 98 -3.66 3.35 -11.07
N PRO A 99 -3.40 4.64 -11.38
CA PRO A 99 -2.03 5.15 -11.39
C PRO A 99 -1.36 5.02 -10.03
N CYS A 100 -0.07 4.68 -10.04
CA CYS A 100 0.71 4.48 -8.83
C CYS A 100 1.91 5.45 -8.83
N PHE A 101 2.11 6.15 -7.73
CA PHE A 101 3.20 7.12 -7.54
C PHE A 101 4.02 6.76 -6.30
N SER A 102 5.28 7.05 -6.35
CA SER A 102 6.17 6.87 -5.19
C SER A 102 6.98 8.11 -4.91
#